data_6b49680ba5299f2ae5aa3177d67e4be6
#
_entry.id   6b49680ba5299f2ae5aa3177d67e4be6
#
_cell.length_a   1.000
_cell.length_b   1.000
_cell.length_c   1.000
_cell.angle_alpha   90.00
_cell.angle_beta   90.00
_cell.angle_gamma   90.00
#
_symmetry.space_group_name_H-M   'P 1'
#
loop_
_entity.id
_entity.type
_entity.pdbx_description
1 polymer ?
#
loop_
_entity_poly.entity_id
_entity_poly.type
_entity_poly.pdbx_seq_one_letter_code
_entity_poly.pdbx_strand_id
1 'polypeptide(L)'
;SAASDVYKRQIYTCKDIEELLADKKTDRSKDFDEASACLWKTGEEESSSSWEEWISNERQALQIISNYEDRRRSHSIYLVKKWGSIAAAVLLCIVLSVVYFANPADMKVAQYEIHVPYGKRQKVVLPDGTKVILNAGSYMKYPRQFGKEDRYVHFKGEAYFDVAKNKDCPFIIQSQDYKIRVLGTTFNLNNYEDSEELQLTLCTGKVLMNFGEEQLKLTPGEQLVLDKTNMHLEREHVNTQNYMLWMQNKLYFNRTPIQEVTRRLERVYNYTIQLDSSFVFNNFLSGTHDNRSLEAVLESIRLATGIKYRKENNSYILYK
;
A
#
# COMPACT_ATOMS: atom_id res chain seq x y z
N SER A 1 -76.31 43.02 0.82
CA SER A 1 -75.14 42.27 1.35
C SER A 1 -74.36 41.53 0.23
N ALA A 2 -75.08 40.88 -0.75
CA ALA A 2 -74.32 40.16 -1.82
C ALA A 2 -73.61 41.11 -2.82
N ALA A 3 -74.18 42.31 -3.12
CA ALA A 3 -73.48 43.30 -3.96
C ALA A 3 -72.22 43.87 -3.35
N SER A 4 -72.16 44.04 -1.99
CA SER A 4 -70.97 44.53 -1.25
C SER A 4 -69.82 43.52 -1.23
N ASP A 5 -70.16 42.23 -1.23
CA ASP A 5 -69.11 41.17 -1.21
C ASP A 5 -68.52 40.94 -2.61
N VAL A 6 -69.34 41.13 -3.66
CA VAL A 6 -68.82 41.09 -5.04
C VAL A 6 -67.91 42.32 -5.31
N TYR A 7 -68.33 43.53 -4.84
CA TYR A 7 -67.54 44.72 -5.04
C TYR A 7 -66.18 44.67 -4.25
N LYS A 8 -66.17 44.08 -3.06
CA LYS A 8 -64.93 43.86 -2.27
C LYS A 8 -64.01 42.83 -2.95
N ARG A 9 -64.56 41.78 -3.53
CA ARG A 9 -63.76 40.80 -4.32
C ARG A 9 -63.17 41.43 -5.58
N GLN A 10 -63.90 42.30 -6.26
CA GLN A 10 -63.43 43.04 -7.42
C GLN A 10 -62.24 43.95 -7.14
N ILE A 11 -62.28 44.65 -6.00
CA ILE A 11 -61.19 45.56 -5.57
C ILE A 11 -59.94 44.78 -5.20
N TYR A 12 -60.08 43.55 -4.62
CA TYR A 12 -58.95 42.69 -4.31
C TYR A 12 -58.29 42.10 -5.58
N THR A 13 -59.06 41.67 -6.56
CA THR A 13 -58.49 41.15 -7.80
C THR A 13 -57.76 42.21 -8.62
N CYS A 14 -58.31 43.44 -8.71
CA CYS A 14 -57.58 44.54 -9.36
C CYS A 14 -56.30 44.94 -8.64
N LYS A 15 -56.29 44.98 -7.30
CA LYS A 15 -55.11 45.30 -6.50
C LYS A 15 -54.04 44.22 -6.61
N ASP A 16 -54.41 42.96 -6.60
CA ASP A 16 -53.46 41.82 -6.76
C ASP A 16 -52.85 41.84 -8.17
N ILE A 17 -53.60 42.26 -9.19
CA ILE A 17 -53.11 42.37 -10.57
C ILE A 17 -52.17 43.60 -10.71
N GLU A 18 -52.49 44.73 -10.09
CA GLU A 18 -51.63 45.92 -10.08
C GLU A 18 -50.31 45.67 -9.30
N GLU A 19 -50.33 44.92 -8.20
CA GLU A 19 -49.16 44.55 -7.43
C GLU A 19 -48.25 43.55 -8.21
N LEU A 20 -48.83 42.58 -8.92
CA LEU A 20 -48.16 41.71 -9.87
C LEU A 20 -47.56 42.44 -11.06
N LEU A 21 -48.26 43.52 -11.55
CA LEU A 21 -47.76 44.37 -12.62
C LEU A 21 -46.61 45.31 -12.17
N ALA A 22 -46.62 45.74 -10.92
CA ALA A 22 -45.57 46.60 -10.36
C ALA A 22 -44.27 45.87 -10.12
N ASP A 23 -44.33 44.62 -9.71
CA ASP A 23 -43.15 43.78 -9.41
C ASP A 23 -42.39 43.29 -10.66
N LYS A 24 -43.03 43.35 -11.86
CA LYS A 24 -42.49 42.77 -13.11
C LYS A 24 -42.15 43.74 -14.22
N LYS A 25 -41.62 44.94 -13.87
CA LYS A 25 -41.22 45.94 -14.86
C LYS A 25 -40.09 45.61 -15.81
N THR A 26 -39.53 44.37 -15.77
CA THR A 26 -38.30 44.00 -16.50
C THR A 26 -38.45 42.97 -17.62
N ASP A 27 -39.59 42.30 -17.80
CA ASP A 27 -39.71 41.28 -18.86
C ASP A 27 -41.03 41.43 -19.63
N ARG A 28 -41.03 42.30 -20.69
CA ARG A 28 -42.16 42.50 -21.62
C ARG A 28 -42.25 41.30 -22.55
N SER A 29 -42.96 40.28 -22.14
CA SER A 29 -43.36 39.25 -23.07
C SER A 29 -44.67 39.65 -23.78
N LYS A 30 -44.79 39.20 -25.06
CA LYS A 30 -45.98 39.46 -25.87
C LYS A 30 -47.30 39.00 -25.21
N ASP A 31 -47.21 37.91 -24.46
CA ASP A 31 -48.36 37.29 -23.75
C ASP A 31 -48.84 38.18 -22.58
N PHE A 32 -47.94 38.98 -22.01
CA PHE A 32 -48.28 39.91 -20.91
C PHE A 32 -48.93 41.18 -21.44
N ASP A 33 -48.48 41.68 -22.59
CA ASP A 33 -49.07 42.83 -23.25
C ASP A 33 -50.48 42.48 -23.76
N GLU A 34 -50.73 41.21 -24.19
CA GLU A 34 -52.00 40.68 -24.64
C GLU A 34 -53.01 40.53 -23.48
N ALA A 35 -52.55 40.06 -22.31
CA ALA A 35 -53.38 39.98 -21.10
C ALA A 35 -53.76 41.33 -20.55
N SER A 36 -52.81 42.30 -20.52
CA SER A 36 -53.05 43.65 -20.09
C SER A 36 -54.00 44.38 -21.05
N ALA A 37 -53.90 44.20 -22.38
CA ALA A 37 -54.81 44.75 -23.37
C ALA A 37 -56.25 44.22 -23.23
N CYS A 38 -56.40 42.96 -22.83
CA CYS A 38 -57.76 42.42 -22.53
C CYS A 38 -58.41 43.07 -21.33
N LEU A 39 -57.64 43.38 -20.28
CA LEU A 39 -58.11 44.03 -19.06
C LEU A 39 -58.43 45.53 -19.28
N TRP A 40 -57.68 46.23 -20.12
CA TRP A 40 -57.94 47.64 -20.45
C TRP A 40 -59.17 47.85 -21.32
N LYS A 41 -59.50 46.88 -22.24
CA LYS A 41 -60.70 46.92 -23.05
C LYS A 41 -61.98 46.88 -22.23
N THR A 42 -61.98 46.24 -21.08
CA THR A 42 -63.11 46.16 -20.16
C THR A 42 -63.42 47.40 -19.36
N GLY A 43 -62.44 48.35 -19.27
CA GLY A 43 -62.53 49.60 -18.47
C GLY A 43 -63.04 50.84 -19.26
N GLU A 44 -63.10 50.80 -20.62
CA GLU A 44 -63.46 51.95 -21.46
C GLU A 44 -64.92 51.93 -22.03
N GLU A 45 -65.61 50.78 -21.90
CA GLU A 45 -67.04 50.72 -22.40
C GLU A 45 -68.08 50.70 -21.26
N GLU A 46 -68.38 51.88 -20.74
CA GLU A 46 -69.62 52.13 -19.98
C GLU A 46 -70.83 52.18 -20.90
N SER A 47 -71.27 51.05 -21.47
CA SER A 47 -72.63 50.83 -21.89
C SER A 47 -72.90 49.35 -22.16
N SER A 48 -73.68 48.72 -21.26
CA SER A 48 -74.53 47.51 -21.52
C SER A 48 -73.81 46.22 -22.02
N SER A 49 -72.60 45.94 -21.66
CA SER A 49 -72.08 44.56 -21.80
C SER A 49 -72.64 43.65 -20.69
N SER A 50 -73.13 42.47 -21.07
CA SER A 50 -73.74 41.56 -20.12
C SER A 50 -72.65 41.10 -19.15
N TRP A 51 -73.03 40.84 -17.91
CA TRP A 51 -72.12 40.28 -16.87
C TRP A 51 -71.42 39.01 -17.36
N GLU A 52 -71.94 38.33 -18.29
CA GLU A 52 -71.39 37.12 -18.89
C GLU A 52 -70.14 37.44 -19.74
N GLU A 53 -70.14 38.53 -20.48
CA GLU A 53 -69.09 38.99 -21.35
C GLU A 53 -67.88 39.44 -20.51
N TRP A 54 -68.15 40.18 -19.41
CA TRP A 54 -67.10 40.58 -18.42
C TRP A 54 -66.45 39.37 -17.75
N ILE A 55 -67.24 38.39 -17.26
CA ILE A 55 -66.77 37.15 -16.67
C ILE A 55 -65.91 36.34 -17.66
N SER A 56 -66.30 36.34 -18.92
CA SER A 56 -65.62 35.64 -20.01
C SER A 56 -64.21 36.25 -20.21
N ASN A 57 -64.11 37.59 -20.28
CA ASN A 57 -62.84 38.29 -20.48
C ASN A 57 -61.92 38.14 -19.31
N GLU A 58 -62.43 38.17 -18.08
CA GLU A 58 -61.61 37.93 -16.84
C GLU A 58 -61.07 36.49 -16.83
N ARG A 59 -61.89 35.49 -17.17
CA ARG A 59 -61.41 34.11 -17.24
C ARG A 59 -60.35 33.91 -18.33
N GLN A 60 -60.50 34.59 -19.45
CA GLN A 60 -59.56 34.51 -20.56
C GLN A 60 -58.20 35.16 -20.14
N ALA A 61 -58.22 36.32 -19.45
CA ALA A 61 -57.00 36.95 -18.92
C ALA A 61 -56.28 36.08 -17.88
N LEU A 62 -57.06 35.51 -16.94
CA LEU A 62 -56.45 34.58 -15.93
C LEU A 62 -55.89 33.31 -16.56
N GLN A 63 -56.47 32.83 -17.64
CA GLN A 63 -55.99 31.65 -18.36
C GLN A 63 -54.69 31.93 -19.12
N ILE A 64 -54.52 33.16 -19.68
CA ILE A 64 -53.30 33.60 -20.34
C ILE A 64 -52.18 33.71 -19.30
N ILE A 65 -52.43 34.29 -18.13
CA ILE A 65 -51.48 34.45 -17.05
C ILE A 65 -51.03 33.06 -16.52
N SER A 66 -51.95 32.18 -16.27
CA SER A 66 -51.69 30.81 -15.81
C SER A 66 -50.82 30.04 -16.81
N ASN A 67 -51.13 30.09 -18.09
CA ASN A 67 -50.35 29.44 -19.14
C ASN A 67 -48.92 30.00 -19.26
N TYR A 68 -48.73 31.31 -18.99
CA TYR A 68 -47.43 31.95 -18.98
C TYR A 68 -46.57 31.45 -17.79
N GLU A 69 -47.16 31.36 -16.60
CA GLU A 69 -46.48 30.86 -15.41
C GLU A 69 -46.04 29.40 -15.54
N ASP A 70 -46.90 28.56 -16.11
CA ASP A 70 -46.61 27.15 -16.37
C ASP A 70 -45.50 26.96 -17.41
N ARG A 71 -45.46 27.75 -18.49
CA ARG A 71 -44.37 27.73 -19.47
C ARG A 71 -43.06 28.17 -18.85
N ARG A 72 -43.05 29.22 -18.04
CA ARG A 72 -41.87 29.72 -17.36
C ARG A 72 -41.31 28.70 -16.36
N ARG A 73 -42.21 28.07 -15.60
CA ARG A 73 -41.87 27.03 -14.63
C ARG A 73 -41.32 25.79 -15.32
N SER A 74 -41.89 25.38 -16.41
CA SER A 74 -41.40 24.24 -17.20
C SER A 74 -40.05 24.50 -17.81
N HIS A 75 -39.80 25.70 -18.37
CA HIS A 75 -38.51 26.05 -18.96
C HIS A 75 -37.37 26.14 -17.89
N SER A 76 -37.69 26.71 -16.75
CA SER A 76 -36.76 26.79 -15.62
C SER A 76 -36.38 25.39 -15.10
N ILE A 77 -37.35 24.49 -14.95
CA ILE A 77 -37.11 23.09 -14.51
C ILE A 77 -36.30 22.33 -15.56
N TYR A 78 -36.53 22.54 -16.84
CA TYR A 78 -35.74 21.92 -17.90
C TYR A 78 -34.28 22.39 -17.88
N LEU A 79 -34.03 23.68 -17.73
CA LEU A 79 -32.68 24.22 -17.63
C LEU A 79 -31.94 23.69 -16.39
N VAL A 80 -32.59 23.69 -15.23
CA VAL A 80 -32.00 23.16 -13.98
C VAL A 80 -31.68 21.66 -14.12
N LYS A 81 -32.55 20.86 -14.73
CA LYS A 81 -32.29 19.44 -14.99
C LYS A 81 -31.12 19.23 -15.96
N LYS A 82 -31.07 20.02 -17.05
CA LYS A 82 -29.98 19.93 -18.04
C LYS A 82 -28.63 20.34 -17.49
N TRP A 83 -28.56 21.47 -16.79
CA TRP A 83 -27.30 21.95 -16.19
C TRP A 83 -26.93 21.17 -14.94
N GLY A 84 -27.89 20.68 -14.17
CA GLY A 84 -27.67 19.81 -13.00
C GLY A 84 -27.02 18.48 -13.38
N SER A 85 -27.45 17.86 -14.50
CA SER A 85 -26.79 16.63 -14.97
C SER A 85 -25.37 16.84 -15.46
N ILE A 86 -25.08 17.99 -16.10
CA ILE A 86 -23.72 18.34 -16.52
C ILE A 86 -22.84 18.61 -15.29
N ALA A 87 -23.34 19.38 -14.31
CA ALA A 87 -22.63 19.65 -13.06
C ALA A 87 -22.34 18.36 -12.28
N ALA A 88 -23.30 17.43 -12.22
CA ALA A 88 -23.10 16.13 -11.57
C ALA A 88 -22.05 15.27 -12.29
N ALA A 89 -22.05 15.27 -13.63
CA ALA A 89 -21.05 14.56 -14.42
C ALA A 89 -19.63 15.14 -14.21
N VAL A 90 -19.52 16.48 -14.19
CA VAL A 90 -18.24 17.17 -13.92
C VAL A 90 -17.75 16.86 -12.51
N LEU A 91 -18.61 16.92 -11.50
CA LEU A 91 -18.26 16.53 -10.14
C LEU A 91 -17.82 15.08 -10.04
N LEU A 92 -18.53 14.17 -10.72
CA LEU A 92 -18.13 12.76 -10.77
C LEU A 92 -16.74 12.59 -11.41
N CYS A 93 -16.47 13.29 -12.52
CA CYS A 93 -15.14 13.25 -13.15
C CYS A 93 -14.06 13.82 -12.24
N ILE A 94 -14.33 14.90 -11.50
CA ILE A 94 -13.39 15.46 -10.52
C ILE A 94 -13.13 14.47 -9.39
N VAL A 95 -14.17 13.85 -8.83
CA VAL A 95 -14.05 12.85 -7.76
C VAL A 95 -13.26 11.63 -8.26
N LEU A 96 -13.58 11.10 -9.44
CA LEU A 96 -12.85 10.00 -10.06
C LEU A 96 -11.40 10.37 -10.34
N SER A 97 -11.13 11.59 -10.80
CA SER A 97 -9.79 12.13 -11.02
C SER A 97 -9.01 12.21 -9.70
N VAL A 98 -9.62 12.77 -8.65
CA VAL A 98 -9.01 12.85 -7.31
C VAL A 98 -8.74 11.45 -6.75
N VAL A 99 -9.69 10.52 -6.86
CA VAL A 99 -9.50 9.12 -6.42
C VAL A 99 -8.40 8.43 -7.22
N TYR A 100 -8.35 8.63 -8.53
CA TYR A 100 -7.32 8.06 -9.41
C TYR A 100 -5.91 8.61 -9.08
N PHE A 101 -5.77 9.94 -8.92
CA PHE A 101 -4.49 10.58 -8.60
C PHE A 101 -4.11 10.50 -7.11
N ALA A 102 -5.08 10.36 -6.20
CA ALA A 102 -4.83 10.16 -4.77
C ALA A 102 -4.54 8.70 -4.41
N ASN A 103 -4.70 7.77 -5.35
CA ASN A 103 -4.42 6.36 -5.10
C ASN A 103 -2.90 6.11 -5.21
N PRO A 104 -2.17 5.99 -4.08
CA PRO A 104 -0.71 5.84 -4.10
C PRO A 104 -0.26 4.45 -4.59
N ALA A 105 -1.19 3.58 -5.01
CA ALA A 105 -0.93 2.18 -5.33
C ALA A 105 -0.01 1.97 -6.55
N ASP A 106 0.23 2.99 -7.39
CA ASP A 106 1.05 2.86 -8.60
C ASP A 106 2.29 3.78 -8.66
N MET A 107 2.61 4.53 -7.62
CA MET A 107 3.93 5.12 -7.53
C MET A 107 4.94 3.99 -7.28
N LYS A 108 5.49 3.42 -8.34
CA LYS A 108 6.66 2.53 -8.27
C LYS A 108 7.78 3.31 -7.57
N VAL A 109 7.84 3.17 -6.25
CA VAL A 109 8.94 3.73 -5.47
C VAL A 109 10.20 3.12 -6.06
N ALA A 110 11.11 3.94 -6.57
CA ALA A 110 12.39 3.47 -7.08
C ALA A 110 13.07 2.62 -6.00
N GLN A 111 13.43 1.40 -6.35
CA GLN A 111 14.00 0.43 -5.44
C GLN A 111 15.44 0.13 -5.83
N TYR A 112 16.28 -0.11 -4.85
CA TYR A 112 17.61 -0.67 -5.04
C TYR A 112 17.55 -2.18 -4.83
N GLU A 113 18.22 -2.91 -5.71
CA GLU A 113 18.41 -4.35 -5.61
C GLU A 113 19.89 -4.66 -5.56
N ILE A 114 20.28 -5.49 -4.60
CA ILE A 114 21.66 -5.91 -4.39
C ILE A 114 21.69 -7.43 -4.44
N HIS A 115 22.52 -7.95 -5.34
CA HIS A 115 22.85 -9.36 -5.43
C HIS A 115 24.33 -9.52 -5.11
N VAL A 116 24.65 -10.24 -4.07
CA VAL A 116 26.05 -10.52 -3.69
C VAL A 116 26.48 -11.85 -4.32
N PRO A 117 27.45 -11.84 -5.24
CA PRO A 117 27.94 -13.08 -5.85
C PRO A 117 28.55 -14.04 -4.82
N TYR A 118 28.60 -15.31 -5.15
CA TYR A 118 29.37 -16.27 -4.37
C TYR A 118 30.84 -15.84 -4.29
N GLY A 119 31.49 -16.15 -3.17
CA GLY A 119 32.86 -15.74 -2.88
C GLY A 119 33.04 -14.26 -2.50
N LYS A 120 31.98 -13.47 -2.47
CA LYS A 120 32.02 -12.03 -2.16
C LYS A 120 31.18 -11.68 -0.94
N ARG A 121 31.48 -10.52 -0.35
CA ARG A 121 30.69 -9.87 0.70
C ARG A 121 30.53 -8.41 0.35
N GLN A 122 29.42 -7.82 0.77
CA GLN A 122 29.15 -6.42 0.47
C GLN A 122 28.68 -5.69 1.72
N LYS A 123 29.25 -4.50 1.96
CA LYS A 123 28.77 -3.57 2.99
C LYS A 123 27.90 -2.51 2.33
N VAL A 124 26.76 -2.24 2.94
CA VAL A 124 25.77 -1.28 2.45
C VAL A 124 25.35 -0.38 3.61
N VAL A 125 25.17 0.89 3.32
CA VAL A 125 24.51 1.83 4.23
C VAL A 125 23.19 2.22 3.60
N LEU A 126 22.10 1.94 4.32
CA LEU A 126 20.73 2.24 3.87
C LEU A 126 20.41 3.72 4.05
N PRO A 127 19.32 4.22 3.42
CA PRO A 127 18.92 5.64 3.48
C PRO A 127 18.67 6.19 4.90
N ASP A 128 18.36 5.31 5.85
CA ASP A 128 18.14 5.66 7.27
C ASP A 128 19.39 5.63 8.13
N GLY A 129 20.57 5.32 7.53
CA GLY A 129 21.84 5.14 8.22
C GLY A 129 22.05 3.72 8.78
N THR A 130 21.13 2.78 8.60
CA THR A 130 21.30 1.37 8.93
C THR A 130 22.48 0.78 8.15
N LYS A 131 23.38 0.09 8.84
CA LYS A 131 24.52 -0.59 8.22
C LYS A 131 24.22 -2.06 8.08
N VAL A 132 24.44 -2.59 6.88
CA VAL A 132 24.22 -4.01 6.58
C VAL A 132 25.50 -4.59 5.97
N ILE A 133 25.93 -5.74 6.48
CA ILE A 133 26.99 -6.55 5.86
C ILE A 133 26.29 -7.77 5.28
N LEU A 134 26.30 -7.90 3.97
CA LEU A 134 25.71 -9.03 3.22
C LEU A 134 26.78 -10.08 2.97
N ASN A 135 26.48 -11.34 3.27
CA ASN A 135 27.35 -12.48 2.98
C ASN A 135 27.14 -12.99 1.52
N ALA A 136 28.00 -13.89 1.08
CA ALA A 136 27.98 -14.48 -0.25
C ALA A 136 26.62 -15.12 -0.59
N GLY A 137 26.13 -14.91 -1.80
CA GLY A 137 24.84 -15.44 -2.25
C GLY A 137 23.61 -14.71 -1.69
N SER A 138 23.79 -13.60 -0.98
CA SER A 138 22.67 -12.86 -0.42
C SER A 138 22.03 -11.89 -1.40
N TYR A 139 20.76 -11.67 -1.20
CA TYR A 139 19.94 -10.73 -1.95
C TYR A 139 19.23 -9.75 -0.99
N MET A 140 19.24 -8.48 -1.33
CA MET A 140 18.48 -7.47 -0.59
C MET A 140 17.84 -6.46 -1.55
N LYS A 141 16.57 -6.13 -1.26
CA LYS A 141 15.81 -5.12 -1.99
C LYS A 141 15.20 -4.14 -0.99
N TYR A 142 15.37 -2.84 -1.26
CA TYR A 142 14.88 -1.77 -0.40
C TYR A 142 14.54 -0.53 -1.22
N PRO A 143 13.62 0.34 -0.75
CA PRO A 143 13.25 1.55 -1.46
C PRO A 143 14.37 2.58 -1.43
N ARG A 144 14.45 3.42 -2.47
CA ARG A 144 15.41 4.53 -2.53
C ARG A 144 15.26 5.50 -1.34
N GLN A 145 14.07 5.62 -0.81
CA GLN A 145 13.75 6.39 0.38
C GLN A 145 12.71 5.64 1.19
N PHE A 146 12.93 5.48 2.49
CA PHE A 146 11.96 4.86 3.37
C PHE A 146 10.74 5.76 3.59
N GLY A 147 9.58 5.13 3.83
CA GLY A 147 8.36 5.82 4.23
C GLY A 147 8.48 6.49 5.60
N LYS A 148 7.46 7.24 5.99
CA LYS A 148 7.41 7.89 7.31
C LYS A 148 7.00 6.92 8.41
N GLU A 149 6.24 5.89 8.07
CA GLU A 149 5.66 4.95 9.04
C GLU A 149 6.53 3.72 9.24
N ASP A 150 7.17 3.22 8.15
CA ASP A 150 7.92 1.97 8.15
C ASP A 150 9.15 2.02 7.25
N ARG A 151 10.18 1.24 7.61
CA ARG A 151 11.41 1.01 6.86
C ARG A 151 11.44 -0.44 6.36
N TYR A 152 10.76 -0.72 5.25
CA TYR A 152 10.66 -2.07 4.70
C TYR A 152 11.86 -2.47 3.87
N VAL A 153 12.36 -3.70 4.08
CA VAL A 153 13.35 -4.37 3.24
C VAL A 153 12.92 -5.81 2.96
N HIS A 154 13.21 -6.30 1.75
CA HIS A 154 13.15 -7.72 1.41
C HIS A 154 14.56 -8.27 1.43
N PHE A 155 14.73 -9.42 2.07
CA PHE A 155 16.03 -10.02 2.27
C PHE A 155 15.99 -11.54 2.14
N LYS A 156 17.03 -12.10 1.51
CA LYS A 156 17.33 -13.53 1.42
C LYS A 156 18.83 -13.73 1.56
N GLY A 157 19.24 -14.81 2.20
CA GLY A 157 20.65 -15.10 2.42
C GLY A 157 21.09 -14.87 3.85
N GLU A 158 22.33 -14.48 4.06
CA GLU A 158 22.89 -14.16 5.38
C GLU A 158 23.37 -12.72 5.43
N ALA A 159 22.97 -12.01 6.48
CA ALA A 159 23.45 -10.66 6.73
C ALA A 159 23.50 -10.32 8.22
N TYR A 160 24.46 -9.48 8.55
CA TYR A 160 24.51 -8.77 9.81
C TYR A 160 23.90 -7.38 9.63
N PHE A 161 22.93 -7.07 10.47
CA PHE A 161 22.22 -5.79 10.51
C PHE A 161 22.61 -5.01 11.74
N ASP A 162 23.04 -3.76 11.55
CA ASP A 162 23.20 -2.75 12.60
C ASP A 162 22.18 -1.63 12.31
N VAL A 163 20.97 -1.82 12.84
CA VAL A 163 19.82 -0.98 12.49
C VAL A 163 19.87 0.33 13.26
N ALA A 164 19.78 1.44 12.53
CA ALA A 164 19.67 2.77 13.08
C ALA A 164 18.47 2.92 14.02
N LYS A 165 18.68 3.50 15.21
CA LYS A 165 17.64 3.66 16.23
C LYS A 165 16.57 4.66 15.78
N ASN A 166 15.34 4.19 15.69
CA ASN A 166 14.17 5.02 15.45
C ASN A 166 12.95 4.33 16.05
N LYS A 167 12.38 4.92 17.10
CA LYS A 167 11.22 4.35 17.82
C LYS A 167 9.90 4.57 17.09
N ASP A 168 9.82 5.64 16.29
CA ASP A 168 8.61 6.08 15.63
C ASP A 168 8.42 5.43 14.25
N CYS A 169 9.53 4.94 13.65
CA CYS A 169 9.55 4.32 12.33
C CYS A 169 10.28 2.98 12.38
N PRO A 170 9.59 1.86 12.60
CA PRO A 170 10.20 0.54 12.74
C PRO A 170 10.89 0.08 11.45
N PHE A 171 11.99 -0.65 11.61
CA PHE A 171 12.65 -1.36 10.52
C PHE A 171 12.06 -2.76 10.40
N ILE A 172 11.67 -3.14 9.19
CA ILE A 172 10.90 -4.36 8.94
C ILE A 172 11.56 -5.16 7.83
N ILE A 173 11.95 -6.40 8.17
CA ILE A 173 12.31 -7.42 7.19
C ILE A 173 11.08 -8.30 6.99
N GLN A 174 10.57 -8.32 5.77
CA GLN A 174 9.39 -9.09 5.42
C GLN A 174 9.75 -10.20 4.43
N SER A 175 9.31 -11.40 4.74
CA SER A 175 9.25 -12.57 3.88
C SER A 175 7.79 -12.99 3.69
N GLN A 176 7.55 -14.05 2.93
CA GLN A 176 6.22 -14.61 2.76
C GLN A 176 5.68 -15.19 4.09
N ASP A 177 6.55 -15.85 4.85
CA ASP A 177 6.16 -16.66 6.02
C ASP A 177 6.41 -15.96 7.36
N TYR A 178 7.23 -14.90 7.39
CA TYR A 178 7.57 -14.21 8.63
C TYR A 178 7.79 -12.70 8.42
N LYS A 179 7.65 -11.97 9.52
CA LYS A 179 7.94 -10.55 9.60
C LYS A 179 8.79 -10.26 10.84
N ILE A 180 9.98 -9.70 10.62
CA ILE A 180 10.90 -9.28 11.68
C ILE A 180 10.79 -7.77 11.83
N ARG A 181 10.49 -7.29 13.05
CA ARG A 181 10.36 -5.87 13.37
C ARG A 181 11.34 -5.47 14.46
N VAL A 182 12.08 -4.39 14.22
CA VAL A 182 13.05 -3.83 15.16
C VAL A 182 13.01 -2.30 15.17
N LEU A 183 13.49 -1.68 16.26
CA LEU A 183 13.51 -0.21 16.43
C LEU A 183 14.92 0.38 16.52
N GLY A 184 15.95 -0.47 16.53
CA GLY A 184 17.36 -0.11 16.70
C GLY A 184 18.10 -1.25 17.40
N THR A 185 18.58 -2.19 16.61
CA THR A 185 18.92 -3.54 17.04
C THR A 185 20.07 -4.04 16.19
N THR A 186 21.02 -4.75 16.79
CA THR A 186 22.04 -5.49 16.04
C THR A 186 21.76 -6.97 16.08
N PHE A 187 21.74 -7.63 14.93
CA PHE A 187 21.42 -9.05 14.81
C PHE A 187 22.01 -9.66 13.53
N ASN A 188 22.21 -10.96 13.54
CA ASN A 188 22.50 -11.77 12.34
C ASN A 188 21.25 -12.52 11.92
N LEU A 189 20.94 -12.47 10.62
CA LEU A 189 19.86 -13.25 10.01
C LEU A 189 20.46 -14.11 8.91
N ASN A 190 20.29 -15.42 9.04
CA ASN A 190 20.61 -16.41 8.03
C ASN A 190 19.31 -17.04 7.52
N ASN A 191 18.95 -16.76 6.27
CA ASN A 191 17.75 -17.25 5.61
C ASN A 191 18.01 -17.48 4.12
N TYR A 192 18.91 -18.39 3.79
CA TYR A 192 19.10 -18.85 2.42
C TYR A 192 17.89 -19.70 1.98
N GLU A 193 17.49 -19.59 0.73
CA GLU A 193 16.35 -20.36 0.18
C GLU A 193 16.65 -21.87 0.11
N ASP A 194 17.90 -22.21 -0.16
CA ASP A 194 18.41 -23.60 -0.24
C ASP A 194 18.79 -24.19 1.13
N SER A 195 18.62 -23.45 2.22
CA SER A 195 18.81 -23.91 3.59
C SER A 195 17.51 -24.37 4.22
N GLU A 196 17.53 -25.48 4.94
CA GLU A 196 16.37 -26.03 5.66
C GLU A 196 15.97 -25.18 6.88
N GLU A 197 16.88 -24.34 7.36
CA GLU A 197 16.67 -23.51 8.54
C GLU A 197 16.76 -22.02 8.24
N LEU A 198 15.96 -21.25 9.00
CA LEU A 198 16.20 -19.84 9.23
C LEU A 198 16.77 -19.66 10.63
N GLN A 199 17.85 -18.87 10.76
CA GLN A 199 18.47 -18.58 12.04
C GLN A 199 18.54 -17.07 12.27
N LEU A 200 17.94 -16.60 13.36
CA LEU A 200 17.93 -15.21 13.79
C LEU A 200 18.62 -15.06 15.13
N THR A 201 19.82 -14.49 15.16
CA THR A 201 20.64 -14.34 16.37
C THR A 201 20.68 -12.88 16.80
N LEU A 202 20.17 -12.60 18.00
CA LEU A 202 20.08 -11.24 18.54
C LEU A 202 21.31 -10.85 19.35
N CYS A 203 22.01 -9.80 18.92
CA CYS A 203 23.20 -9.29 19.62
C CYS A 203 22.85 -8.17 20.61
N THR A 204 22.12 -7.14 20.18
CA THR A 204 21.70 -6.02 21.05
C THR A 204 20.31 -5.54 20.68
N GLY A 205 19.60 -4.94 21.63
CA GLY A 205 18.29 -4.37 21.42
C GLY A 205 17.16 -5.37 21.63
N LYS A 206 16.13 -5.32 20.79
CA LYS A 206 14.95 -6.21 20.86
C LYS A 206 14.47 -6.52 19.45
N VAL A 207 14.06 -7.76 19.24
CA VAL A 207 13.41 -8.21 18.00
C VAL A 207 12.01 -8.67 18.34
N LEU A 208 11.07 -8.31 17.47
CA LEU A 208 9.73 -8.88 17.41
C LEU A 208 9.60 -9.63 16.09
N MET A 209 9.42 -10.94 16.16
CA MET A 209 9.18 -11.78 15.00
C MET A 209 7.74 -12.27 15.03
N ASN A 210 7.02 -12.01 13.93
CA ASN A 210 5.70 -12.60 13.70
C ASN A 210 5.88 -13.76 12.72
N PHE A 211 5.33 -14.92 13.08
CA PHE A 211 5.37 -16.15 12.32
C PHE A 211 4.00 -16.83 12.42
N GLY A 212 3.26 -16.86 11.31
CA GLY A 212 1.85 -17.22 11.35
C GLY A 212 1.06 -16.30 12.33
N GLU A 213 0.37 -16.92 13.28
CA GLU A 213 -0.34 -16.20 14.34
C GLU A 213 0.52 -15.92 15.58
N GLU A 214 1.71 -16.51 15.64
CA GLU A 214 2.61 -16.36 16.79
C GLU A 214 3.41 -15.08 16.73
N GLN A 215 3.59 -14.47 17.90
CA GLN A 215 4.44 -13.30 18.09
C GLN A 215 5.53 -13.60 19.11
N LEU A 216 6.76 -13.58 18.66
CA LEU A 216 7.94 -13.93 19.44
C LEU A 216 8.82 -12.70 19.70
N LYS A 217 9.20 -12.53 20.96
CA LYS A 217 10.12 -11.45 21.37
C LYS A 217 11.45 -12.08 21.75
N LEU A 218 12.54 -11.56 21.17
CA LEU A 218 13.91 -11.95 21.54
C LEU A 218 14.56 -10.87 22.39
N THR A 219 15.44 -11.34 23.28
CA THR A 219 16.35 -10.55 24.06
C THR A 219 17.81 -10.86 23.67
N PRO A 220 18.78 -9.97 23.95
CA PRO A 220 20.17 -10.20 23.59
C PRO A 220 20.73 -11.53 24.12
N GLY A 221 21.47 -12.24 23.28
CA GLY A 221 21.99 -13.56 23.58
C GLY A 221 21.07 -14.71 23.14
N GLU A 222 19.87 -14.41 22.65
CA GLU A 222 18.96 -15.42 22.14
C GLU A 222 19.09 -15.61 20.63
N GLN A 223 18.87 -16.85 20.19
CA GLN A 223 18.71 -17.24 18.80
C GLN A 223 17.34 -17.92 18.62
N LEU A 224 16.66 -17.61 17.52
CA LEU A 224 15.55 -18.39 16.98
C LEU A 224 16.05 -19.21 15.80
N VAL A 225 15.70 -20.50 15.80
CA VAL A 225 15.91 -21.43 14.68
C VAL A 225 14.53 -21.89 14.23
N LEU A 226 14.19 -21.60 12.99
CA LEU A 226 12.98 -22.09 12.34
C LEU A 226 13.35 -23.16 11.32
N ASP A 227 12.93 -24.39 11.55
CA ASP A 227 12.95 -25.46 10.57
C ASP A 227 11.85 -25.21 9.53
N LYS A 228 12.23 -24.96 8.30
CA LYS A 228 11.32 -24.62 7.19
C LYS A 228 10.53 -25.82 6.66
N THR A 229 10.96 -27.04 7.00
CA THR A 229 10.32 -28.26 6.48
C THR A 229 9.08 -28.63 7.28
N ASN A 230 9.15 -28.51 8.59
CA ASN A 230 8.08 -28.86 9.52
C ASN A 230 7.49 -27.63 10.24
N MET A 231 8.01 -26.43 9.96
CA MET A 231 7.60 -25.16 10.55
C MET A 231 7.79 -25.13 12.08
N HIS A 232 8.71 -25.95 12.60
CA HIS A 232 9.06 -26.01 14.00
C HIS A 232 10.02 -24.90 14.38
N LEU A 233 9.76 -24.23 15.50
CA LEU A 233 10.52 -23.09 15.95
C LEU A 233 11.15 -23.38 17.32
N GLU A 234 12.46 -23.25 17.39
CA GLU A 234 13.24 -23.41 18.60
C GLU A 234 13.86 -22.07 19.04
N ARG A 235 13.96 -21.88 20.33
CA ARG A 235 14.66 -20.75 20.94
C ARG A 235 15.74 -21.25 21.86
N GLU A 236 16.94 -20.71 21.70
CA GLU A 236 18.08 -21.06 22.54
C GLU A 236 18.93 -19.84 22.94
N HIS A 237 19.66 -19.95 24.04
CA HIS A 237 20.70 -19.00 24.41
C HIS A 237 22.03 -19.40 23.80
N VAL A 238 22.65 -18.45 23.07
CA VAL A 238 23.88 -18.73 22.33
C VAL A 238 24.96 -17.69 22.59
N ASN A 239 26.21 -18.07 22.35
CA ASN A 239 27.27 -17.07 22.21
C ASN A 239 27.15 -16.41 20.82
N THR A 240 26.56 -15.22 20.77
CA THR A 240 26.28 -14.48 19.54
C THR A 240 27.52 -14.20 18.71
N GLN A 241 28.71 -14.12 19.33
CA GLN A 241 29.99 -13.89 18.63
C GLN A 241 30.27 -15.00 17.60
N ASN A 242 29.89 -16.24 17.89
CA ASN A 242 30.08 -17.38 16.98
C ASN A 242 29.37 -17.20 15.66
N TYR A 243 28.18 -16.63 15.68
CA TYR A 243 27.34 -16.41 14.48
C TYR A 243 27.76 -15.19 13.65
N MET A 244 28.77 -14.44 14.14
CA MET A 244 29.35 -13.29 13.44
C MET A 244 30.78 -13.55 12.96
N LEU A 245 31.35 -14.75 13.25
CA LEU A 245 32.71 -15.12 12.87
C LEU A 245 32.96 -15.09 11.35
N TRP A 246 31.92 -15.28 10.56
CA TRP A 246 31.99 -15.19 9.10
C TRP A 246 32.48 -13.78 8.63
N MET A 247 32.16 -12.71 9.37
CA MET A 247 32.69 -11.37 9.08
C MET A 247 34.21 -11.25 9.30
N GLN A 248 34.77 -12.15 10.10
CA GLN A 248 36.21 -12.22 10.45
C GLN A 248 36.94 -13.32 9.65
N ASN A 249 36.38 -13.78 8.53
CA ASN A 249 36.91 -14.89 7.73
C ASN A 249 37.11 -16.20 8.52
N LYS A 250 36.12 -16.54 9.35
CA LYS A 250 36.06 -17.83 10.05
C LYS A 250 34.70 -18.48 9.74
N LEU A 251 34.68 -19.78 9.68
CA LEU A 251 33.49 -20.58 9.52
C LEU A 251 33.15 -21.24 10.84
N TYR A 252 31.97 -21.02 11.34
CA TYR A 252 31.44 -21.63 12.55
C TYR A 252 30.34 -22.61 12.21
N PHE A 253 30.47 -23.83 12.69
CA PHE A 253 29.48 -24.88 12.59
C PHE A 253 29.07 -25.35 13.98
N ASN A 254 27.81 -25.60 14.19
CA ASN A 254 27.25 -26.11 15.43
C ASN A 254 26.27 -27.23 15.08
N ARG A 255 26.75 -28.48 15.22
CA ARG A 255 26.00 -29.68 14.80
C ARG A 255 25.39 -29.54 13.40
N THR A 256 26.12 -28.92 12.49
CA THR A 256 25.64 -28.61 11.13
C THR A 256 25.73 -29.88 10.27
N PRO A 257 24.63 -30.30 9.62
CA PRO A 257 24.65 -31.44 8.68
C PRO A 257 25.64 -31.21 7.53
N ILE A 258 26.31 -32.26 7.08
CA ILE A 258 27.31 -32.13 6.00
C ILE A 258 26.72 -31.52 4.72
N GLN A 259 25.47 -31.78 4.42
CA GLN A 259 24.75 -31.16 3.29
C GLN A 259 24.73 -29.61 3.41
N GLU A 260 24.44 -29.10 4.58
CA GLU A 260 24.46 -27.65 4.82
C GLU A 260 25.90 -27.10 4.88
N VAL A 261 26.85 -27.88 5.40
CA VAL A 261 28.28 -27.52 5.35
C VAL A 261 28.73 -27.32 3.90
N THR A 262 28.40 -28.24 3.00
CA THR A 262 28.78 -28.13 1.58
C THR A 262 28.16 -26.89 0.93
N ARG A 263 26.87 -26.61 1.13
CA ARG A 263 26.19 -25.41 0.62
C ARG A 263 26.89 -24.12 1.12
N ARG A 264 27.25 -24.04 2.40
CA ARG A 264 28.02 -22.90 2.95
C ARG A 264 29.37 -22.73 2.30
N LEU A 265 30.10 -23.82 2.09
CA LEU A 265 31.41 -23.79 1.41
C LEU A 265 31.27 -23.38 -0.07
N GLU A 266 30.25 -23.87 -0.79
CA GLU A 266 29.96 -23.45 -2.16
C GLU A 266 29.74 -21.95 -2.25
N ARG A 267 28.92 -21.38 -1.35
CA ARG A 267 28.67 -19.92 -1.30
C ARG A 267 29.93 -19.15 -1.00
N VAL A 268 30.74 -19.61 -0.04
CA VAL A 268 31.92 -18.86 0.41
C VAL A 268 33.07 -18.93 -0.61
N TYR A 269 33.28 -20.06 -1.28
CA TYR A 269 34.43 -20.26 -2.16
C TYR A 269 34.09 -20.20 -3.65
N ASN A 270 32.82 -20.20 -4.00
CA ASN A 270 32.35 -20.23 -5.40
C ASN A 270 32.85 -21.46 -6.16
N TYR A 271 32.80 -22.61 -5.52
CA TYR A 271 33.07 -23.94 -6.11
C TYR A 271 31.83 -24.80 -5.96
N THR A 272 31.63 -25.72 -6.89
CA THR A 272 30.63 -26.79 -6.76
C THR A 272 31.17 -27.91 -5.87
N ILE A 273 30.42 -28.31 -4.84
CA ILE A 273 30.78 -29.39 -3.92
C ILE A 273 29.68 -30.43 -3.92
N GLN A 274 29.97 -31.59 -4.48
CA GLN A 274 29.02 -32.70 -4.60
C GLN A 274 29.27 -33.74 -3.51
N LEU A 275 28.19 -34.31 -3.00
CA LEU A 275 28.22 -35.47 -2.14
C LEU A 275 28.06 -36.72 -3.03
N ASP A 276 28.95 -37.67 -2.92
CA ASP A 276 28.88 -38.93 -3.67
C ASP A 276 27.61 -39.72 -3.26
N SER A 277 26.70 -39.90 -4.19
CA SER A 277 25.40 -40.56 -3.97
C SER A 277 25.50 -42.03 -3.53
N SER A 278 26.67 -42.65 -3.68
CA SER A 278 26.96 -44.02 -3.20
C SER A 278 27.04 -44.10 -1.68
N PHE A 279 27.11 -42.96 -0.99
CA PHE A 279 27.24 -42.88 0.46
C PHE A 279 26.12 -42.11 1.12
N VAL A 280 25.72 -42.55 2.30
CA VAL A 280 24.81 -41.82 3.18
C VAL A 280 25.64 -40.98 4.17
N PHE A 281 25.42 -39.66 4.16
CA PHE A 281 26.14 -38.72 5.01
C PHE A 281 25.26 -38.29 6.17
N ASN A 282 25.35 -39.01 7.29
CA ASN A 282 24.67 -38.67 8.55
C ASN A 282 25.60 -37.95 9.53
N ASN A 283 26.66 -37.34 9.00
CA ASN A 283 27.67 -36.67 9.79
C ASN A 283 27.28 -35.22 10.05
N PHE A 284 27.62 -34.75 11.24
CA PHE A 284 27.49 -33.35 11.66
C PHE A 284 28.87 -32.77 11.89
N LEU A 285 29.04 -31.50 11.54
CA LEU A 285 30.25 -30.76 11.81
C LEU A 285 30.00 -29.75 12.96
N SER A 286 30.92 -29.70 13.90
CA SER A 286 30.97 -28.68 14.95
C SER A 286 32.38 -28.11 15.09
N GLY A 287 32.46 -26.82 15.35
CA GLY A 287 33.73 -26.14 15.57
C GLY A 287 33.91 -24.89 14.72
N THR A 288 35.04 -24.24 14.92
CA THR A 288 35.45 -23.05 14.17
C THR A 288 36.62 -23.40 13.26
N HIS A 289 36.50 -23.04 12.00
CA HIS A 289 37.49 -23.29 10.97
C HIS A 289 38.00 -21.96 10.40
N ASP A 290 39.32 -21.83 10.24
CA ASP A 290 39.88 -20.67 9.54
C ASP A 290 39.58 -20.75 8.06
N ASN A 291 38.94 -19.69 7.52
CA ASN A 291 38.55 -19.60 6.13
C ASN A 291 39.73 -19.11 5.24
N ARG A 292 40.83 -19.89 5.18
CA ARG A 292 42.03 -19.55 4.40
C ARG A 292 41.92 -20.02 2.97
N SER A 293 41.59 -21.28 2.77
CA SER A 293 41.31 -21.87 1.44
C SER A 293 40.30 -23.01 1.59
N LEU A 294 39.63 -23.36 0.50
CA LEU A 294 38.67 -24.47 0.49
C LEU A 294 39.33 -25.79 0.86
N GLU A 295 40.53 -26.04 0.31
CA GLU A 295 41.30 -27.27 0.58
C GLU A 295 41.67 -27.38 2.07
N ALA A 296 42.05 -26.27 2.70
CA ALA A 296 42.39 -26.28 4.14
C ALA A 296 41.14 -26.61 4.99
N VAL A 297 39.97 -26.09 4.62
CA VAL A 297 38.71 -26.42 5.31
C VAL A 297 38.29 -27.86 5.06
N LEU A 298 38.37 -28.33 3.81
CA LEU A 298 38.03 -29.73 3.46
C LEU A 298 38.99 -30.72 4.20
N GLU A 299 40.24 -30.38 4.31
CA GLU A 299 41.18 -31.19 5.09
C GLU A 299 40.84 -31.23 6.59
N SER A 300 40.41 -30.08 7.15
CA SER A 300 39.93 -30.02 8.53
C SER A 300 38.66 -30.87 8.71
N ILE A 301 37.76 -30.84 7.76
CA ILE A 301 36.53 -31.69 7.74
C ILE A 301 36.93 -33.18 7.66
N ARG A 302 37.88 -33.53 6.78
CA ARG A 302 38.38 -34.88 6.67
C ARG A 302 38.92 -35.41 8.00
N LEU A 303 39.72 -34.60 8.69
CA LEU A 303 40.29 -34.97 10.00
C LEU A 303 39.21 -35.14 11.07
N ALA A 304 38.19 -34.28 11.06
CA ALA A 304 37.13 -34.26 12.08
C ALA A 304 36.07 -35.37 11.86
N THR A 305 35.76 -35.71 10.59
CA THR A 305 34.63 -36.56 10.26
C THR A 305 35.00 -37.86 9.55
N GLY A 306 36.22 -38.01 9.02
CA GLY A 306 36.66 -39.08 8.18
C GLY A 306 36.17 -39.00 6.72
N ILE A 307 35.40 -37.99 6.37
CA ILE A 307 34.90 -37.75 5.01
C ILE A 307 36.09 -37.33 4.13
N LYS A 308 36.34 -38.09 3.05
CA LYS A 308 37.40 -37.79 2.08
C LYS A 308 36.89 -36.88 0.99
N TYR A 309 37.81 -36.26 0.26
CA TYR A 309 37.45 -35.42 -0.88
C TYR A 309 38.43 -35.65 -2.06
N ARG A 310 37.94 -35.41 -3.26
CA ARG A 310 38.73 -35.34 -4.48
C ARG A 310 38.33 -34.13 -5.31
N LYS A 311 39.27 -33.54 -6.02
CA LYS A 311 39.02 -32.43 -6.93
C LYS A 311 38.81 -32.96 -8.35
N GLU A 312 37.74 -32.53 -8.99
CA GLU A 312 37.44 -32.84 -10.39
C GLU A 312 37.15 -31.53 -11.12
N ASN A 313 38.10 -31.09 -11.97
CA ASN A 313 38.00 -29.81 -12.69
C ASN A 313 37.75 -28.66 -11.73
N ASN A 314 36.57 -28.00 -11.80
CA ASN A 314 36.14 -26.88 -10.96
C ASN A 314 35.16 -27.31 -9.86
N SER A 315 35.13 -28.60 -9.53
CA SER A 315 34.27 -29.16 -8.48
C SER A 315 35.04 -30.00 -7.50
N TYR A 316 34.46 -30.25 -6.35
CA TYR A 316 34.95 -31.17 -5.33
C TYR A 316 33.88 -32.25 -5.08
N ILE A 317 34.31 -33.48 -4.92
CA ILE A 317 33.42 -34.57 -4.56
C ILE A 317 33.82 -35.09 -3.19
N LEU A 318 32.87 -35.10 -2.26
CA LEU A 318 33.04 -35.67 -0.93
C LEU A 318 32.54 -37.11 -0.93
N TYR A 319 33.34 -38.00 -0.34
CA TYR A 319 33.04 -39.45 -0.25
C TYR A 319 33.56 -40.01 1.08
N LYS A 320 33.13 -41.20 1.43
CA LYS A 320 33.57 -41.93 2.64
C LYS A 320 34.73 -42.88 2.39
#